data_e52dc33943640a1b77fc52c002cf4b84
#
_entry.id   e52dc33943640a1b77fc52c002cf4b84
#
_cell.length_a   1.000
_cell.length_b   1.000
_cell.length_c   1.000
_cell.angle_alpha   90.00
_cell.angle_beta   90.00
_cell.angle_gamma   90.00
#
_symmetry.space_group_name_H-M   'P 1'
#
loop_
_entity.id
_entity.type
_entity.pdbx_description
1 polymer ?
#
loop_
_entity_poly.entity_id
_entity_poly.type
_entity_poly.pdbx_seq_one_letter_code
_entity_poly.pdbx_strand_id
1 'polypeptide(L)'
;KHFRMFFLGAQYIITFLLVVLSLYFNRQLGMLLNTEPGFRTKNIMNVNLVYESKDFSSYTYESMQQRRQRVMQLDNELNACPFIELYEPSNENILTPTFGTNYLNNKGEKVFLNIHYATPAFFKLYDIKVIEGEIPDINKEDRRTVFVVNKAALKALGYTSINGAGVIEENQKRANANASLQPIVAVVEDYFEGHLTSGIKPTIYPVGARFSGDLYQIAYTPGKKKEVIDFLRNLEYKVYGSEDFEYTFLEDDIKAMYTQDRQTATIYSIFAGMAIIISSLGLLGISLFDIRQRYREIA
;
A
#
# COMPACT_ATOMS: atom_id res chain seq x y z
N LYS A 1 -20.06 5.58 -53.78
CA LYS A 1 -19.65 6.84 -53.10
C LYS A 1 -20.03 6.82 -51.62
N HIS A 2 -21.29 6.47 -51.28
CA HIS A 2 -21.78 6.44 -49.89
C HIS A 2 -21.07 5.43 -48.99
N PHE A 3 -20.70 4.24 -49.48
CA PHE A 3 -19.99 3.21 -48.72
C PHE A 3 -18.60 3.66 -48.26
N ARG A 4 -17.85 4.36 -49.11
CA ARG A 4 -16.53 4.93 -48.76
C ARG A 4 -16.64 6.01 -47.67
N MET A 5 -17.65 6.91 -47.78
CA MET A 5 -17.88 7.95 -46.79
C MET A 5 -18.28 7.36 -45.43
N PHE A 6 -19.05 6.26 -45.46
CA PHE A 6 -19.40 5.53 -44.22
C PHE A 6 -18.17 4.95 -43.50
N PHE A 7 -17.28 4.26 -44.25
CA PHE A 7 -16.07 3.71 -43.67
C PHE A 7 -15.14 4.78 -43.11
N LEU A 8 -15.00 5.88 -43.77
CA LEU A 8 -14.22 7.00 -43.27
C LEU A 8 -14.83 7.62 -42.02
N GLY A 9 -16.14 7.84 -42.01
CA GLY A 9 -16.82 8.32 -40.80
C GLY A 9 -16.58 7.38 -39.61
N ALA A 10 -16.74 6.07 -39.83
CA ALA A 10 -16.46 5.06 -38.79
C ALA A 10 -15.00 5.10 -38.33
N GLN A 11 -14.05 5.22 -39.25
CA GLN A 11 -12.61 5.32 -38.93
C GLN A 11 -12.30 6.56 -38.08
N TYR A 12 -12.85 7.72 -38.41
CA TYR A 12 -12.64 8.93 -37.59
C TYR A 12 -13.27 8.82 -36.21
N ILE A 13 -14.45 8.23 -36.09
CA ILE A 13 -15.09 7.99 -34.80
C ILE A 13 -14.20 7.09 -33.93
N ILE A 14 -13.70 5.98 -34.48
CA ILE A 14 -12.82 5.05 -33.75
C ILE A 14 -11.51 5.76 -33.35
N THR A 15 -10.90 6.51 -34.26
CA THR A 15 -9.68 7.27 -33.96
C THR A 15 -9.91 8.29 -32.87
N PHE A 16 -11.01 9.04 -32.93
CA PHE A 16 -11.37 10.02 -31.90
C PHE A 16 -11.53 9.34 -30.53
N LEU A 17 -12.27 8.22 -30.47
CA LEU A 17 -12.46 7.46 -29.23
C LEU A 17 -11.13 6.98 -28.66
N LEU A 18 -10.24 6.41 -29.49
CA LEU A 18 -8.93 5.93 -29.02
C LEU A 18 -8.05 7.08 -28.51
N VAL A 19 -8.06 8.25 -29.15
CA VAL A 19 -7.32 9.42 -28.67
C VAL A 19 -7.87 9.90 -27.33
N VAL A 20 -9.19 10.00 -27.20
CA VAL A 20 -9.82 10.43 -25.93
C VAL A 20 -9.50 9.44 -24.81
N LEU A 21 -9.60 8.12 -25.06
CA LEU A 21 -9.25 7.09 -24.08
C LEU A 21 -7.77 7.15 -23.69
N SER A 22 -6.88 7.34 -24.67
CA SER A 22 -5.45 7.48 -24.42
C SER A 22 -5.15 8.68 -23.50
N LEU A 23 -5.74 9.83 -23.79
CA LEU A 23 -5.58 11.03 -22.95
C LEU A 23 -6.16 10.84 -21.55
N TYR A 24 -7.30 10.17 -21.45
CA TYR A 24 -7.93 9.85 -20.17
C TYR A 24 -7.04 8.96 -19.29
N PHE A 25 -6.57 7.82 -19.83
CA PHE A 25 -5.73 6.90 -19.07
C PHE A 25 -4.37 7.51 -18.69
N ASN A 26 -3.75 8.28 -19.58
CA ASN A 26 -2.51 8.98 -19.25
C ASN A 26 -2.70 10.03 -18.14
N ARG A 27 -3.82 10.78 -18.18
CA ARG A 27 -4.14 11.75 -17.13
C ARG A 27 -4.45 11.06 -15.80
N GLN A 28 -5.20 9.96 -15.82
CA GLN A 28 -5.49 9.15 -14.64
C GLN A 28 -4.21 8.60 -14.02
N LEU A 29 -3.33 8.01 -14.83
CA LEU A 29 -2.03 7.51 -14.38
C LEU A 29 -1.18 8.63 -13.76
N GLY A 30 -1.11 9.80 -14.41
CA GLY A 30 -0.42 10.96 -13.86
C GLY A 30 -0.96 11.38 -12.49
N MET A 31 -2.28 11.34 -12.30
CA MET A 31 -2.92 11.65 -11.02
C MET A 31 -2.54 10.58 -9.96
N LEU A 32 -2.63 9.29 -10.30
CA LEU A 32 -2.30 8.19 -9.40
C LEU A 32 -0.85 8.25 -8.92
N LEU A 33 0.09 8.52 -9.83
CA LEU A 33 1.52 8.57 -9.51
C LEU A 33 1.96 9.82 -8.74
N ASN A 34 1.21 10.92 -8.83
CA ASN A 34 1.54 12.19 -8.17
C ASN A 34 0.73 12.44 -6.90
N THR A 35 -0.25 11.60 -6.57
CA THR A 35 -1.00 11.72 -5.32
C THR A 35 -0.19 11.18 -4.17
N GLU A 36 -0.02 11.99 -3.14
CA GLU A 36 0.63 11.55 -1.90
C GLU A 36 -0.26 10.54 -1.18
N PRO A 37 0.27 9.37 -0.80
CA PRO A 37 -0.53 8.33 -0.16
C PRO A 37 -0.94 8.67 1.28
N GLY A 38 -0.42 9.75 1.87
CA GLY A 38 -0.70 10.18 3.24
C GLY A 38 0.27 9.63 4.29
N PHE A 39 1.36 9.01 3.86
CA PHE A 39 2.43 8.53 4.72
C PHE A 39 3.80 8.69 4.06
N ARG A 40 4.88 8.60 4.86
CA ARG A 40 6.26 8.63 4.36
C ARG A 40 6.55 7.41 3.50
N THR A 41 6.98 7.63 2.26
CA THR A 41 7.33 6.57 1.32
C THR A 41 8.84 6.44 1.10
N LYS A 42 9.60 7.52 1.32
CA LYS A 42 11.02 7.62 0.99
C LYS A 42 11.92 7.04 2.07
N ASN A 43 13.00 6.41 1.63
CA ASN A 43 14.04 5.84 2.50
C ASN A 43 13.48 4.80 3.47
N ILE A 44 12.53 3.98 2.99
CA ILE A 44 11.98 2.85 3.71
C ILE A 44 12.26 1.58 2.90
N MET A 45 12.76 0.57 3.58
CA MET A 45 13.08 -0.75 3.04
C MET A 45 12.30 -1.83 3.79
N ASN A 46 11.74 -2.78 3.06
CA ASN A 46 11.11 -3.98 3.58
C ASN A 46 12.11 -5.13 3.45
N VAL A 47 12.38 -5.82 4.55
CA VAL A 47 13.37 -6.90 4.63
C VAL A 47 12.79 -8.06 5.41
N ASN A 48 12.92 -9.27 4.92
CA ASN A 48 12.63 -10.47 5.69
C ASN A 48 13.88 -10.85 6.50
N LEU A 49 13.82 -10.70 7.82
CA LEU A 49 14.96 -10.98 8.74
C LEU A 49 14.71 -12.16 9.68
N VAL A 50 13.56 -12.82 9.58
CA VAL A 50 13.24 -13.97 10.40
C VAL A 50 12.77 -15.09 9.49
N TYR A 51 13.63 -16.08 9.27
CA TYR A 51 13.26 -17.28 8.53
C TYR A 51 12.71 -18.31 9.52
N GLU A 52 11.40 -18.47 9.53
CA GLU A 52 10.79 -19.62 10.18
C GLU A 52 10.68 -20.77 9.17
N SER A 53 10.99 -21.97 9.63
CA SER A 53 10.59 -23.16 8.87
C SER A 53 9.05 -23.15 8.78
N LYS A 54 8.51 -23.21 7.57
CA LYS A 54 7.05 -23.27 7.32
C LYS A 54 6.40 -24.54 7.89
N ASP A 55 7.16 -25.36 8.59
CA ASP A 55 6.72 -26.61 9.16
C ASP A 55 6.24 -26.38 10.59
N PHE A 56 4.94 -26.23 10.76
CA PHE A 56 4.28 -26.08 12.06
C PHE A 56 4.56 -27.23 13.03
N SER A 57 5.05 -28.38 12.55
CA SER A 57 5.40 -29.53 13.40
C SER A 57 6.71 -29.32 14.19
N SER A 58 7.49 -28.31 13.83
CA SER A 58 8.80 -28.01 14.47
C SER A 58 8.74 -27.01 15.63
N TYR A 59 7.55 -26.53 16.04
CA TYR A 59 7.40 -25.60 17.16
C TYR A 59 7.60 -26.32 18.50
N THR A 60 8.84 -26.42 18.91
CA THR A 60 9.22 -26.89 20.25
C THR A 60 9.50 -25.69 21.15
N TYR A 61 9.46 -25.90 22.45
CA TYR A 61 9.88 -24.87 23.43
C TYR A 61 11.30 -24.37 23.14
N GLU A 62 12.20 -25.25 22.73
CA GLU A 62 13.58 -24.93 22.37
C GLU A 62 13.67 -24.05 21.11
N SER A 63 12.90 -24.34 20.06
CA SER A 63 12.86 -23.51 18.86
C SER A 63 12.32 -22.11 19.14
N MET A 64 11.32 -21.98 20.04
CA MET A 64 10.80 -20.68 20.47
C MET A 64 11.86 -19.87 21.27
N GLN A 65 12.67 -20.52 22.09
CA GLN A 65 13.75 -19.85 22.84
C GLN A 65 14.85 -19.36 21.88
N GLN A 66 15.26 -20.20 20.94
CA GLN A 66 16.23 -19.81 19.90
C GLN A 66 15.74 -18.64 19.06
N ARG A 67 14.47 -18.67 18.62
CA ARG A 67 13.85 -17.56 17.92
C ARG A 67 13.89 -16.27 18.74
N ARG A 68 13.51 -16.33 20.01
CA ARG A 68 13.56 -15.17 20.90
C ARG A 68 14.97 -14.59 21.02
N GLN A 69 16.00 -15.43 21.14
CA GLN A 69 17.40 -14.99 21.19
C GLN A 69 17.83 -14.30 19.89
N ARG A 70 17.48 -14.87 18.72
CA ARG A 70 17.77 -14.26 17.41
C ARG A 70 17.10 -12.91 17.26
N VAL A 71 15.83 -12.81 17.61
CA VAL A 71 15.08 -11.54 17.55
C VAL A 71 15.71 -10.50 18.49
N MET A 72 16.13 -10.87 19.69
CA MET A 72 16.85 -9.96 20.60
C MET A 72 18.19 -9.51 20.01
N GLN A 73 18.91 -10.41 19.36
CA GLN A 73 20.17 -10.08 18.67
C GLN A 73 19.91 -9.11 17.51
N LEU A 74 18.90 -9.36 16.67
CA LEU A 74 18.49 -8.46 15.59
C LEU A 74 18.16 -7.07 16.12
N ASP A 75 17.35 -6.98 17.19
CA ASP A 75 16.98 -5.70 17.79
C ASP A 75 18.21 -4.92 18.29
N ASN A 76 19.14 -5.59 18.95
CA ASN A 76 20.34 -4.93 19.45
C ASN A 76 21.21 -4.39 18.31
N GLU A 77 21.40 -5.16 17.25
CA GLU A 77 22.21 -4.77 16.09
C GLU A 77 21.52 -3.65 15.28
N LEU A 78 20.19 -3.74 15.07
CA LEU A 78 19.43 -2.71 14.38
C LEU A 78 19.45 -1.38 15.14
N ASN A 79 19.29 -1.40 16.47
CA ASN A 79 19.37 -0.22 17.31
C ASN A 79 20.79 0.37 17.38
N ALA A 80 21.82 -0.43 17.20
CA ALA A 80 23.22 0.03 17.22
C ALA A 80 23.67 0.60 15.86
N CYS A 81 22.91 0.39 14.78
CA CYS A 81 23.29 0.84 13.46
C CYS A 81 23.01 2.34 13.27
N PRO A 82 24.04 3.18 13.01
CA PRO A 82 23.87 4.63 12.90
C PRO A 82 23.11 5.08 11.64
N PHE A 83 22.88 4.17 10.70
CA PHE A 83 22.18 4.47 9.45
C PHE A 83 20.70 4.09 9.48
N ILE A 84 20.23 3.42 10.53
CA ILE A 84 18.84 3.05 10.75
C ILE A 84 18.22 4.10 11.68
N GLU A 85 17.17 4.77 11.21
CA GLU A 85 16.43 5.75 12.00
C GLU A 85 15.40 5.07 12.91
N LEU A 86 14.61 4.20 12.33
CA LEU A 86 13.54 3.44 12.99
C LEU A 86 13.33 2.12 12.28
N TYR A 87 12.79 1.15 12.98
CA TYR A 87 12.32 -0.10 12.38
C TYR A 87 11.04 -0.60 13.04
N GLU A 88 10.23 -1.30 12.26
CA GLU A 88 8.98 -1.93 12.69
C GLU A 88 8.97 -3.39 12.24
N PRO A 89 8.97 -4.36 13.17
CA PRO A 89 8.71 -5.76 12.85
C PRO A 89 7.21 -5.95 12.61
N SER A 90 6.84 -6.50 11.47
CA SER A 90 5.44 -6.71 11.09
C SER A 90 5.30 -8.00 10.29
N ASN A 91 4.08 -8.51 10.18
CA ASN A 91 3.76 -9.60 9.25
C ASN A 91 3.39 -9.07 7.86
N GLU A 92 3.12 -7.80 7.73
CA GLU A 92 2.57 -7.19 6.53
C GLU A 92 3.16 -5.80 6.28
N ASN A 93 3.26 -5.48 5.01
CA ASN A 93 3.66 -4.16 4.54
C ASN A 93 2.51 -3.16 4.73
N ILE A 94 2.79 -1.87 4.92
CA ILE A 94 1.78 -0.80 4.98
C ILE A 94 0.85 -0.77 3.76
N LEU A 95 1.30 -1.27 2.62
CA LEU A 95 0.52 -1.34 1.38
C LEU A 95 -0.42 -2.55 1.33
N THR A 96 -0.20 -3.55 2.18
CA THR A 96 -0.99 -4.78 2.17
C THR A 96 -2.12 -4.64 3.17
N PRO A 97 -3.38 -4.57 2.72
CA PRO A 97 -4.49 -4.51 3.64
C PRO A 97 -4.58 -5.83 4.42
N THR A 98 -4.63 -5.72 5.72
CA THR A 98 -4.85 -6.84 6.62
C THR A 98 -6.30 -7.31 6.55
N PHE A 99 -6.56 -8.44 7.19
CA PHE A 99 -7.94 -8.92 7.33
C PHE A 99 -8.78 -7.92 8.16
N GLY A 100 -10.08 -7.92 7.93
CA GLY A 100 -11.02 -7.13 8.71
C GLY A 100 -11.96 -8.02 9.52
N THR A 101 -12.50 -7.46 10.59
CA THR A 101 -13.54 -8.11 11.39
C THR A 101 -14.58 -7.09 11.85
N ASN A 102 -15.67 -7.60 12.42
CA ASN A 102 -16.71 -6.74 12.99
C ASN A 102 -16.36 -6.31 14.40
N TYR A 103 -16.43 -5.01 14.64
CA TYR A 103 -16.38 -4.40 15.95
C TYR A 103 -17.76 -3.86 16.33
N LEU A 104 -18.04 -3.83 17.62
CA LEU A 104 -19.23 -3.21 18.19
C LEU A 104 -18.84 -1.87 18.81
N ASN A 105 -19.62 -0.83 18.54
CA ASN A 105 -19.50 0.46 19.18
C ASN A 105 -20.26 0.48 20.53
N ASN A 106 -20.29 1.64 21.22
CA ASN A 106 -20.98 1.82 22.49
C ASN A 106 -22.50 1.65 22.43
N LYS A 107 -23.09 1.67 21.22
CA LYS A 107 -24.52 1.40 20.99
C LYS A 107 -24.80 -0.08 20.65
N GLY A 108 -23.76 -0.90 20.56
CA GLY A 108 -23.87 -2.29 20.11
C GLY A 108 -24.04 -2.47 18.60
N GLU A 109 -23.82 -1.42 17.82
CA GLU A 109 -23.89 -1.49 16.36
C GLU A 109 -22.61 -2.12 15.79
N LYS A 110 -22.79 -2.97 14.77
CA LYS A 110 -21.67 -3.65 14.10
C LYS A 110 -21.06 -2.79 13.02
N VAL A 111 -19.76 -2.66 13.07
CA VAL A 111 -18.97 -1.95 12.07
C VAL A 111 -17.81 -2.84 11.62
N PHE A 112 -17.67 -3.05 10.32
CA PHE A 112 -16.56 -3.77 9.77
C PHE A 112 -15.34 -2.84 9.70
N LEU A 113 -14.25 -3.23 10.36
CA LEU A 113 -12.98 -2.48 10.36
C LEU A 113 -11.86 -3.37 9.86
N ASN A 114 -10.97 -2.81 9.06
CA ASN A 114 -9.68 -3.42 8.78
C ASN A 114 -8.80 -3.35 10.03
N ILE A 115 -7.98 -4.36 10.24
CA ILE A 115 -7.08 -4.44 11.39
C ILE A 115 -5.64 -4.32 10.87
N HIS A 116 -4.86 -3.44 11.46
CA HIS A 116 -3.42 -3.37 11.25
C HIS A 116 -2.74 -3.39 12.61
N TYR A 117 -2.04 -4.48 12.93
CA TYR A 117 -1.28 -4.58 14.16
C TYR A 117 -0.03 -3.72 14.06
N ALA A 118 0.19 -2.85 15.04
CA ALA A 118 1.26 -1.87 15.02
C ALA A 118 1.95 -1.75 16.37
N THR A 119 3.21 -1.31 16.36
CA THR A 119 3.87 -0.76 17.54
C THR A 119 3.77 0.78 17.50
N PRO A 120 4.11 1.49 18.58
CA PRO A 120 4.21 2.96 18.52
C PRO A 120 5.23 3.46 17.48
N ALA A 121 6.24 2.64 17.14
CA ALA A 121 7.25 2.97 16.13
C ALA A 121 6.66 3.04 14.71
N PHE A 122 5.64 2.25 14.39
CA PHE A 122 4.96 2.26 13.10
C PHE A 122 4.51 3.67 12.68
N PHE A 123 3.80 4.38 13.57
CA PHE A 123 3.29 5.71 13.26
C PHE A 123 4.41 6.73 13.05
N LYS A 124 5.50 6.63 13.79
CA LYS A 124 6.69 7.47 13.65
C LYS A 124 7.46 7.16 12.36
N LEU A 125 7.62 5.87 12.02
CA LEU A 125 8.34 5.40 10.84
C LEU A 125 7.68 5.92 9.56
N TYR A 126 6.34 5.88 9.52
CA TYR A 126 5.57 6.33 8.37
C TYR A 126 5.11 7.79 8.43
N ASP A 127 5.49 8.53 9.48
CA ASP A 127 5.08 9.93 9.70
C ASP A 127 3.55 10.10 9.67
N ILE A 128 2.84 9.13 10.25
CA ILE A 128 1.38 9.16 10.34
C ILE A 128 0.98 10.11 11.49
N LYS A 129 0.26 11.18 11.17
CA LYS A 129 -0.11 12.22 12.13
C LYS A 129 -1.20 11.76 13.09
N VAL A 130 -0.97 11.95 14.38
CA VAL A 130 -2.02 11.85 15.41
C VAL A 130 -2.83 13.14 15.40
N ILE A 131 -4.16 13.02 15.29
CA ILE A 131 -5.09 14.15 15.20
C ILE A 131 -5.70 14.45 16.55
N GLU A 132 -6.03 13.39 17.29
CA GLU A 132 -6.67 13.48 18.60
C GLU A 132 -6.12 12.38 19.50
N GLY A 133 -5.94 12.69 20.80
CA GLY A 133 -5.39 11.77 21.77
C GLY A 133 -3.88 11.63 21.68
N GLU A 134 -3.36 10.54 22.23
CA GLU A 134 -1.94 10.23 22.28
C GLU A 134 -1.74 8.72 22.16
N ILE A 135 -0.74 8.31 21.39
CA ILE A 135 -0.30 6.92 21.32
C ILE A 135 0.74 6.72 22.43
N PRO A 136 0.41 5.93 23.47
CA PRO A 136 1.31 5.78 24.61
C PRO A 136 2.59 5.06 24.18
N ASP A 137 3.69 5.41 24.81
CA ASP A 137 4.92 4.66 24.66
C ASP A 137 4.79 3.31 25.40
N ILE A 138 4.76 2.24 24.63
CA ILE A 138 4.56 0.87 25.12
C ILE A 138 5.92 0.18 25.08
N ASN A 139 6.51 -0.05 26.23
CA ASN A 139 7.77 -0.74 26.33
C ASN A 139 7.62 -2.28 26.16
N LYS A 140 8.73 -3.00 25.95
CA LYS A 140 8.74 -4.44 25.64
C LYS A 140 8.16 -5.33 26.74
N GLU A 141 8.02 -4.84 27.96
CA GLU A 141 7.51 -5.58 29.12
C GLU A 141 6.00 -5.35 29.31
N ASP A 142 5.47 -4.30 28.69
CA ASP A 142 4.06 -3.96 28.77
C ASP A 142 3.22 -4.88 27.87
N ARG A 143 2.30 -5.61 28.48
CA ARG A 143 1.39 -6.53 27.77
C ARG A 143 0.07 -5.87 27.37
N ARG A 144 -0.09 -4.57 27.62
CA ARG A 144 -1.30 -3.84 27.25
C ARG A 144 -1.37 -3.67 25.73
N THR A 145 -2.57 -3.82 25.20
CA THR A 145 -2.89 -3.42 23.84
C THR A 145 -3.86 -2.25 23.95
N VAL A 146 -3.58 -1.17 23.26
CA VAL A 146 -4.47 -0.02 23.15
C VAL A 146 -5.00 0.08 21.71
N PHE A 147 -6.16 0.71 21.55
CA PHE A 147 -6.76 0.85 20.23
C PHE A 147 -6.62 2.27 19.71
N VAL A 148 -6.00 2.38 18.55
CA VAL A 148 -5.92 3.59 17.73
C VAL A 148 -6.79 3.38 16.50
N VAL A 149 -7.41 4.42 15.99
CA VAL A 149 -8.26 4.34 14.78
C VAL A 149 -7.89 5.46 13.82
N ASN A 150 -8.14 5.26 12.51
CA ASN A 150 -8.09 6.38 11.59
C ASN A 150 -9.40 7.17 11.61
N LYS A 151 -9.42 8.36 10.98
CA LYS A 151 -10.64 9.19 10.87
C LYS A 151 -11.81 8.43 10.29
N ALA A 152 -11.57 7.65 9.24
CA ALA A 152 -12.60 6.87 8.57
C ALA A 152 -13.25 5.86 9.52
N ALA A 153 -12.46 5.18 10.36
CA ALA A 153 -12.99 4.23 11.36
C ALA A 153 -13.73 4.92 12.49
N LEU A 154 -13.22 6.06 12.99
CA LEU A 154 -13.93 6.84 14.00
C LEU A 154 -15.32 7.23 13.52
N LYS A 155 -15.41 7.75 12.28
CA LYS A 155 -16.68 8.11 11.64
C LYS A 155 -17.59 6.90 11.41
N ALA A 156 -17.02 5.79 10.92
CA ALA A 156 -17.78 4.55 10.70
C ALA A 156 -18.37 3.99 11.99
N LEU A 157 -17.66 4.11 13.13
CA LEU A 157 -18.12 3.74 14.45
C LEU A 157 -19.19 4.71 15.02
N GLY A 158 -19.48 5.81 14.31
CA GLY A 158 -20.48 6.79 14.74
C GLY A 158 -19.99 7.77 15.81
N TYR A 159 -18.65 7.90 15.97
CA TYR A 159 -18.04 8.83 16.91
C TYR A 159 -17.57 10.11 16.20
N THR A 160 -17.56 11.22 16.94
CA THR A 160 -17.01 12.50 16.48
C THR A 160 -15.71 12.87 17.21
N SER A 161 -15.40 12.18 18.31
CA SER A 161 -14.23 12.37 19.17
C SER A 161 -13.95 11.07 19.91
N ILE A 162 -12.71 10.92 20.43
CA ILE A 162 -12.34 9.78 21.29
C ILE A 162 -12.99 9.84 22.67
N ASN A 163 -13.54 10.96 23.05
CA ASN A 163 -14.13 11.12 24.38
C ASN A 163 -15.34 10.20 24.57
N GLY A 164 -15.19 9.19 25.42
CA GLY A 164 -16.20 8.14 25.63
C GLY A 164 -16.32 7.13 24.47
N ALA A 165 -15.47 7.20 23.48
CA ALA A 165 -15.43 6.24 22.39
C ALA A 165 -14.78 4.92 22.83
N GLY A 166 -15.41 3.81 22.48
CA GLY A 166 -14.87 2.49 22.77
C GLY A 166 -15.34 1.46 21.77
N VAL A 167 -14.58 0.40 21.65
CA VAL A 167 -14.83 -0.71 20.72
C VAL A 167 -14.60 -2.05 21.40
N ILE A 168 -15.27 -3.07 20.89
CA ILE A 168 -15.01 -4.46 21.24
C ILE A 168 -15.19 -5.31 20.00
N GLU A 169 -14.32 -6.26 19.79
CA GLU A 169 -14.49 -7.23 18.71
C GLU A 169 -15.74 -8.09 18.94
N GLU A 170 -16.54 -8.30 17.89
CA GLU A 170 -17.79 -9.06 17.99
C GLU A 170 -17.56 -10.47 18.54
N ASN A 171 -16.49 -11.15 18.09
CA ASN A 171 -16.17 -12.50 18.56
C ASN A 171 -15.80 -12.53 20.05
N GLN A 172 -15.08 -11.51 20.53
CA GLN A 172 -14.79 -11.35 21.96
C GLN A 172 -16.06 -11.17 22.78
N LYS A 173 -17.00 -10.35 22.29
CA LYS A 173 -18.28 -10.12 22.96
C LYS A 173 -19.17 -11.35 22.97
N ARG A 174 -19.13 -12.14 21.89
CA ARG A 174 -19.83 -13.44 21.81
C ARG A 174 -19.23 -14.49 22.76
N ALA A 175 -17.91 -14.54 22.86
CA ALA A 175 -17.22 -15.48 23.75
C ALA A 175 -17.41 -15.11 25.24
N ASN A 176 -17.49 -13.82 25.55
CA ASN A 176 -17.70 -13.32 26.90
C ASN A 176 -18.69 -12.15 26.91
N ALA A 177 -19.93 -12.43 27.27
CA ALA A 177 -21.00 -11.42 27.32
C ALA A 177 -20.69 -10.24 28.27
N ASN A 178 -19.84 -10.47 29.28
CA ASN A 178 -19.40 -9.45 30.25
C ASN A 178 -18.16 -8.66 29.77
N ALA A 179 -17.58 -8.98 28.60
CA ALA A 179 -16.44 -8.25 28.09
C ALA A 179 -16.82 -6.78 27.88
N SER A 180 -15.98 -5.89 28.40
CA SER A 180 -16.16 -4.43 28.31
C SER A 180 -15.58 -3.86 27.03
N LEU A 181 -16.15 -2.75 26.60
CA LEU A 181 -15.56 -1.93 25.52
C LEU A 181 -14.16 -1.48 25.92
N GLN A 182 -13.26 -1.55 24.96
CA GLN A 182 -11.91 -1.02 25.10
C GLN A 182 -11.88 0.42 24.58
N PRO A 183 -11.28 1.36 25.32
CA PRO A 183 -11.24 2.76 24.91
C PRO A 183 -10.38 2.96 23.66
N ILE A 184 -10.82 3.85 22.79
CA ILE A 184 -9.99 4.38 21.70
C ILE A 184 -9.12 5.48 22.32
N VAL A 185 -7.79 5.34 22.20
CA VAL A 185 -6.84 6.26 22.84
C VAL A 185 -6.34 7.37 21.91
N ALA A 186 -6.38 7.13 20.61
CA ALA A 186 -5.95 8.12 19.62
C ALA A 186 -6.66 7.94 18.27
N VAL A 187 -6.73 9.04 17.53
CA VAL A 187 -7.16 9.07 16.13
C VAL A 187 -5.97 9.54 15.28
N VAL A 188 -5.72 8.82 14.22
CA VAL A 188 -4.68 9.18 13.24
C VAL A 188 -5.29 9.65 11.92
N GLU A 189 -4.48 10.36 11.12
CA GLU A 189 -4.85 10.78 9.77
C GLU A 189 -5.14 9.56 8.89
N ASP A 190 -6.04 9.75 7.95
CA ASP A 190 -6.31 8.75 6.94
C ASP A 190 -5.16 8.65 5.93
N TYR A 191 -4.84 7.45 5.50
CA TYR A 191 -3.92 7.22 4.39
C TYR A 191 -4.44 6.12 3.46
N PHE A 192 -3.87 6.04 2.27
CA PHE A 192 -4.27 5.03 1.28
C PHE A 192 -3.48 3.73 1.49
N GLU A 193 -4.15 2.70 1.98
CA GLU A 193 -3.62 1.34 2.04
C GLU A 193 -3.74 0.71 0.64
N GLY A 194 -2.62 0.52 -0.04
CA GLY A 194 -2.61 -0.06 -1.37
C GLY A 194 -2.99 0.92 -2.49
N HIS A 195 -3.68 0.43 -3.51
CA HIS A 195 -4.01 1.22 -4.69
C HIS A 195 -4.98 2.35 -4.38
N LEU A 196 -4.68 3.58 -4.84
CA LEU A 196 -5.48 4.78 -4.57
C LEU A 196 -6.96 4.65 -4.95
N THR A 197 -7.28 3.85 -5.98
CA THR A 197 -8.68 3.60 -6.39
C THR A 197 -9.47 2.78 -5.37
N SER A 198 -8.82 2.09 -4.45
CA SER A 198 -9.48 1.32 -3.38
C SER A 198 -10.12 2.22 -2.32
N GLY A 199 -9.79 3.53 -2.33
CA GLY A 199 -10.28 4.48 -1.34
C GLY A 199 -9.65 4.29 0.05
N ILE A 200 -10.02 5.17 0.95
CA ILE A 200 -9.62 5.10 2.36
C ILE A 200 -10.47 4.09 3.08
N LYS A 201 -9.85 3.17 3.78
CA LYS A 201 -10.54 2.11 4.53
C LYS A 201 -10.63 2.48 6.01
N PRO A 202 -11.79 2.21 6.65
CA PRO A 202 -11.91 2.28 8.10
C PRO A 202 -10.98 1.27 8.76
N THR A 203 -9.93 1.74 9.44
CA THR A 203 -8.88 0.88 10.00
C THR A 203 -8.72 1.11 11.49
N ILE A 204 -8.64 0.02 12.24
CA ILE A 204 -8.30 -0.03 13.65
C ILE A 204 -6.90 -0.59 13.82
N TYR A 205 -6.13 0.05 14.68
CA TYR A 205 -4.77 -0.35 15.01
C TYR A 205 -4.73 -0.84 16.47
N PRO A 206 -4.72 -2.15 16.70
CA PRO A 206 -4.31 -2.69 17.99
C PRO A 206 -2.81 -2.41 18.16
N VAL A 207 -2.47 -1.48 19.07
CA VAL A 207 -1.09 -1.06 19.32
C VAL A 207 -0.60 -1.75 20.58
N GLY A 208 0.48 -2.52 20.46
CA GLY A 208 1.08 -3.29 21.54
C GLY A 208 2.60 -3.15 21.59
N ALA A 209 3.21 -3.78 22.59
CA ALA A 209 4.65 -3.75 22.79
C ALA A 209 5.43 -4.39 21.64
N ARG A 210 4.84 -5.40 21.02
CA ARG A 210 5.46 -6.11 19.93
C ARG A 210 4.47 -7.05 19.25
N PHE A 211 4.32 -6.89 17.97
CA PHE A 211 3.82 -7.95 17.11
C PHE A 211 5.03 -8.60 16.44
N SER A 212 5.24 -9.90 16.69
CA SER A 212 6.33 -10.63 16.06
C SER A 212 5.99 -10.85 14.59
N GLY A 213 6.79 -10.26 13.71
CA GLY A 213 6.70 -10.46 12.27
C GLY A 213 8.06 -10.87 11.72
N ASP A 214 8.08 -11.50 10.57
CA ASP A 214 9.30 -11.86 9.85
C ASP A 214 9.73 -10.73 8.92
N LEU A 215 8.82 -9.81 8.60
CA LEU A 215 9.07 -8.63 7.79
C LEU A 215 9.47 -7.45 8.68
N TYR A 216 10.64 -6.89 8.42
CA TYR A 216 11.10 -5.66 9.05
C TYR A 216 10.98 -4.50 8.09
N GLN A 217 10.24 -3.48 8.50
CA GLN A 217 10.14 -2.21 7.78
C GLN A 217 11.17 -1.27 8.41
N ILE A 218 12.14 -0.84 7.61
CA ILE A 218 13.31 -0.12 8.11
C ILE A 218 13.40 1.25 7.45
N ALA A 219 13.28 2.31 8.23
CA ALA A 219 13.57 3.67 7.82
C ALA A 219 15.06 3.94 7.99
N TYR A 220 15.71 4.41 6.94
CA TYR A 220 17.15 4.66 6.92
C TYR A 220 17.51 6.09 6.51
N THR A 221 18.68 6.54 6.95
CA THR A 221 19.19 7.88 6.69
C THR A 221 19.35 8.11 5.17
N PRO A 222 18.84 9.23 4.63
CA PRO A 222 19.00 9.59 3.21
C PRO A 222 20.45 9.51 2.75
N GLY A 223 20.69 8.92 1.59
CA GLY A 223 22.02 8.74 1.00
C GLY A 223 22.81 7.55 1.55
N LYS A 224 22.31 6.80 2.54
CA LYS A 224 22.95 5.64 3.17
C LYS A 224 22.40 4.29 2.69
N LYS A 225 21.76 4.29 1.52
CA LYS A 225 21.11 3.10 0.95
C LYS A 225 22.06 1.90 0.84
N LYS A 226 23.27 2.12 0.32
CA LYS A 226 24.25 1.04 0.13
C LYS A 226 24.76 0.50 1.47
N GLU A 227 25.11 1.40 2.38
CA GLU A 227 25.62 1.05 3.71
C GLU A 227 24.62 0.23 4.51
N VAL A 228 23.33 0.58 4.41
CA VAL A 228 22.24 -0.16 5.08
C VAL A 228 22.05 -1.55 4.46
N ILE A 229 22.10 -1.68 3.13
CA ILE A 229 22.00 -2.98 2.46
C ILE A 229 23.15 -3.89 2.89
N ASP A 230 24.38 -3.37 2.86
CA ASP A 230 25.56 -4.15 3.21
C ASP A 230 25.54 -4.56 4.70
N PHE A 231 25.09 -3.65 5.57
CA PHE A 231 24.89 -3.94 7.00
C PHE A 231 23.87 -5.05 7.22
N LEU A 232 22.68 -4.95 6.62
CA LEU A 232 21.61 -5.91 6.81
C LEU A 232 21.94 -7.29 6.23
N ARG A 233 22.62 -7.34 5.09
CA ARG A 233 23.13 -8.60 4.52
C ARG A 233 24.12 -9.28 5.46
N ASN A 234 25.05 -8.53 6.02
CA ASN A 234 26.01 -9.07 6.98
C ASN A 234 25.33 -9.51 8.28
N LEU A 235 24.31 -8.77 8.72
CA LEU A 235 23.52 -9.11 9.91
C LEU A 235 22.76 -10.43 9.71
N GLU A 236 22.12 -10.59 8.54
CA GLU A 236 21.42 -11.82 8.20
C GLU A 236 22.36 -13.02 8.17
N TYR A 237 23.49 -12.88 7.49
CA TYR A 237 24.52 -13.93 7.49
C TYR A 237 24.99 -14.28 8.91
N LYS A 238 25.23 -13.28 9.75
CA LYS A 238 25.67 -13.44 11.15
C LYS A 238 24.64 -14.19 12.02
N VAL A 239 23.33 -13.91 11.81
CA VAL A 239 22.26 -14.44 12.66
C VAL A 239 21.73 -15.79 12.14
N TYR A 240 21.64 -15.96 10.83
CA TYR A 240 21.01 -17.14 10.20
C TYR A 240 21.97 -17.99 9.37
N GLY A 241 23.16 -17.49 9.04
CA GLY A 241 24.10 -18.16 8.14
C GLY A 241 23.59 -18.24 6.68
N SER A 242 22.57 -17.45 6.33
CA SER A 242 21.99 -17.42 5.00
C SER A 242 22.67 -16.35 4.11
N GLU A 243 22.81 -16.66 2.82
CA GLU A 243 23.22 -15.69 1.79
C GLU A 243 22.01 -15.14 1.02
N ASP A 244 20.82 -15.67 1.27
CA ASP A 244 19.57 -15.31 0.60
C ASP A 244 18.96 -14.06 1.24
N PHE A 245 19.53 -12.90 0.96
CA PHE A 245 19.06 -11.63 1.48
C PHE A 245 18.03 -11.00 0.54
N GLU A 246 16.76 -11.06 0.94
CA GLU A 246 15.65 -10.50 0.16
C GLU A 246 15.15 -9.20 0.77
N TYR A 247 15.06 -8.17 -0.06
CA TYR A 247 14.52 -6.87 0.34
C TYR A 247 13.83 -6.17 -0.82
N THR A 248 12.92 -5.26 -0.49
CA THR A 248 12.30 -4.32 -1.45
C THR A 248 12.36 -2.90 -0.88
N PHE A 249 12.23 -1.91 -1.76
CA PHE A 249 12.04 -0.53 -1.33
C PHE A 249 10.58 -0.17 -1.46
N LEU A 250 10.03 0.49 -0.45
CA LEU A 250 8.63 0.89 -0.44
C LEU A 250 8.24 1.74 -1.67
N GLU A 251 9.15 2.60 -2.13
CA GLU A 251 8.93 3.38 -3.36
C GLU A 251 8.79 2.49 -4.61
N ASP A 252 9.53 1.39 -4.66
CA ASP A 252 9.47 0.45 -5.78
C ASP A 252 8.25 -0.46 -5.68
N ASP A 253 7.85 -0.84 -4.47
CA ASP A 253 6.59 -1.57 -4.22
C ASP A 253 5.39 -0.73 -4.66
N ILE A 254 5.39 0.57 -4.34
CA ILE A 254 4.35 1.51 -4.79
C ILE A 254 4.34 1.60 -6.33
N LYS A 255 5.50 1.74 -6.98
CA LYS A 255 5.57 1.78 -8.45
C LYS A 255 5.08 0.48 -9.09
N ALA A 256 5.42 -0.67 -8.48
CA ALA A 256 4.99 -1.99 -8.95
C ALA A 256 3.47 -2.14 -8.91
N MET A 257 2.81 -1.58 -7.91
CA MET A 257 1.36 -1.58 -7.77
C MET A 257 0.64 -0.92 -8.96
N TYR A 258 1.25 0.13 -9.56
CA TYR A 258 0.69 0.83 -10.72
C TYR A 258 1.18 0.32 -12.08
N THR A 259 1.86 -0.84 -12.12
CA THR A 259 2.42 -1.39 -13.37
C THR A 259 1.32 -1.70 -14.39
N GLN A 260 0.18 -2.25 -13.93
CA GLN A 260 -0.95 -2.58 -14.81
C GLN A 260 -1.58 -1.32 -15.40
N ASP A 261 -1.75 -0.25 -14.61
CA ASP A 261 -2.30 1.03 -15.10
C ASP A 261 -1.36 1.66 -16.12
N ARG A 262 -0.05 1.61 -15.88
CA ARG A 262 0.96 2.09 -16.83
C ARG A 262 0.94 1.30 -18.14
N GLN A 263 0.84 -0.01 -18.09
CA GLN A 263 0.72 -0.86 -19.29
C GLN A 263 -0.55 -0.50 -20.06
N THR A 264 -1.69 -0.35 -19.38
CA THR A 264 -2.96 0.03 -19.98
C THR A 264 -2.86 1.38 -20.69
N ALA A 265 -2.35 2.41 -20.03
CA ALA A 265 -2.14 3.73 -20.61
C ALA A 265 -1.21 3.68 -21.84
N THR A 266 -0.14 2.88 -21.80
CA THR A 266 0.79 2.68 -22.90
C THR A 266 0.12 2.03 -24.10
N ILE A 267 -0.67 0.97 -23.88
CA ILE A 267 -1.40 0.26 -24.94
C ILE A 267 -2.36 1.21 -25.65
N TYR A 268 -3.18 1.96 -24.92
CA TYR A 268 -4.08 2.94 -25.53
C TYR A 268 -3.35 4.04 -26.29
N SER A 269 -2.17 4.47 -25.81
CA SER A 269 -1.34 5.47 -26.51
C SER A 269 -0.80 4.95 -27.83
N ILE A 270 -0.36 3.69 -27.88
CA ILE A 270 0.11 3.05 -29.10
C ILE A 270 -1.03 2.91 -30.12
N PHE A 271 -2.20 2.41 -29.69
CA PHE A 271 -3.35 2.27 -30.56
C PHE A 271 -3.87 3.62 -31.09
N ALA A 272 -3.89 4.65 -30.25
CA ALA A 272 -4.25 6.01 -30.67
C ALA A 272 -3.28 6.53 -31.73
N GLY A 273 -1.98 6.35 -31.54
CA GLY A 273 -0.95 6.72 -32.52
C GLY A 273 -1.13 6.01 -33.86
N MET A 274 -1.34 4.69 -33.84
CA MET A 274 -1.62 3.92 -35.06
C MET A 274 -2.91 4.37 -35.75
N ALA A 275 -3.97 4.61 -34.99
CA ALA A 275 -5.24 5.08 -35.53
C ALA A 275 -5.11 6.44 -36.21
N ILE A 276 -4.33 7.37 -35.66
CA ILE A 276 -4.04 8.67 -36.27
C ILE A 276 -3.31 8.50 -37.62
N ILE A 277 -2.28 7.64 -37.66
CA ILE A 277 -1.54 7.36 -38.89
C ILE A 277 -2.46 6.79 -39.97
N ILE A 278 -3.25 5.77 -39.62
CA ILE A 278 -4.18 5.12 -40.57
C ILE A 278 -5.24 6.14 -41.07
N SER A 279 -5.78 6.97 -40.17
CA SER A 279 -6.76 8.00 -40.54
C SER A 279 -6.16 9.06 -41.47
N SER A 280 -4.91 9.45 -41.21
CA SER A 280 -4.20 10.40 -42.07
C SER A 280 -3.94 9.84 -43.47
N LEU A 281 -3.51 8.56 -43.56
CA LEU A 281 -3.33 7.85 -44.84
C LEU A 281 -4.67 7.69 -45.61
N GLY A 282 -5.76 7.38 -44.90
CA GLY A 282 -7.10 7.30 -45.48
C GLY A 282 -7.53 8.61 -46.11
N LEU A 283 -7.33 9.73 -45.41
CA LEU A 283 -7.63 11.07 -45.93
C LEU A 283 -6.78 11.41 -47.15
N LEU A 284 -5.48 11.12 -47.09
CA LEU A 284 -4.53 11.39 -48.16
C LEU A 284 -4.89 10.58 -49.44
N GLY A 285 -5.25 9.30 -49.26
CA GLY A 285 -5.70 8.43 -50.36
C GLY A 285 -6.94 8.95 -51.07
N ILE A 286 -7.92 9.49 -50.33
CA ILE A 286 -9.14 10.07 -50.94
C ILE A 286 -8.84 11.37 -51.62
N SER A 287 -8.08 12.25 -51.02
CA SER A 287 -7.68 13.53 -51.62
C SER A 287 -6.97 13.31 -52.96
N LEU A 288 -6.05 12.36 -53.05
CA LEU A 288 -5.35 11.99 -54.27
C LEU A 288 -6.30 11.40 -55.34
N PHE A 289 -7.26 10.59 -54.90
CA PHE A 289 -8.25 10.04 -55.84
C PHE A 289 -9.18 11.13 -56.40
N ASP A 290 -9.69 12.03 -55.56
CA ASP A 290 -10.58 13.12 -55.99
C ASP A 290 -9.85 14.09 -56.92
N ILE A 291 -8.58 14.38 -56.68
CA ILE A 291 -7.73 15.17 -57.57
C ILE A 291 -7.58 14.47 -58.95
N ARG A 292 -7.29 13.17 -58.97
CA ARG A 292 -7.17 12.41 -60.23
C ARG A 292 -8.49 12.36 -60.99
N GLN A 293 -9.62 12.27 -60.36
CA GLN A 293 -10.94 12.27 -60.98
C GLN A 293 -11.23 13.63 -61.62
N ARG A 294 -10.96 14.75 -60.92
CA ARG A 294 -11.13 16.10 -61.46
C ARG A 294 -10.22 16.38 -62.67
N TYR A 295 -8.98 15.88 -62.64
CA TYR A 295 -8.10 16.00 -63.83
C TYR A 295 -8.66 15.28 -65.05
N ARG A 296 -9.38 14.15 -64.89
CA ARG A 296 -10.05 13.44 -65.99
C ARG A 296 -11.32 14.10 -66.50
N GLU A 297 -11.96 14.92 -65.68
CA GLU A 297 -13.17 15.67 -66.07
C GLU A 297 -12.84 16.99 -66.81
N ILE A 298 -11.60 17.49 -66.69
CA ILE A 298 -11.14 18.73 -67.26
C ILE A 298 -10.31 18.47 -68.57
N ALA A 299 -9.76 17.28 -68.75
CA ALA A 299 -9.09 16.87 -69.99
C ALA A 299 -10.05 16.25 -70.98
#